data_ba3872c21fca5e5c9022e9338b781b5b
#
_entry.id   ba3872c21fca5e5c9022e9338b781b5b
#
_cell.length_a   1.000
_cell.length_b   1.000
_cell.length_c   1.000
_cell.angle_alpha   90.00
_cell.angle_beta   90.00
_cell.angle_gamma   90.00
#
_symmetry.space_group_name_H-M   'P 1'
#
loop_
_entity.id
_entity.type
_entity.pdbx_description
1 polymer ?
#
loop_
_entity_poly.entity_id
_entity_poly.type
_entity_poly.pdbx_seq_one_letter_code
_entity_poly.pdbx_strand_id
1 'polypeptide(L)'
;EGLNHTYVHALADPAKARAIVLNAKMRRTGVCGATETVLVDRAVLETLGRAIAADLLAAGCAVRGDAAVAALDPRIAPASEEDWRTEHLDAIVNMKAVAGPDEAIAHIAACGTQHTDAILTEDAAVAEDFLARVDSAIVLWNASTQFADGGEFGFGAEIGIATGKLHARGPVGAAELTAYKTVVRGSGQIRP
;
A
#
# COMPACT_ATOMS: atom_id res chain seq x y z
N GLU A 1 10.33 5.67 5.59
CA GLU A 1 10.21 5.16 4.20
C GLU A 1 8.88 4.48 4.01
N GLY A 2 8.24 4.72 2.85
CA GLY A 2 6.96 4.15 2.48
C GLY A 2 7.07 3.25 1.24
N LEU A 3 7.69 2.08 1.36
CA LEU A 3 7.70 1.05 0.30
C LEU A 3 6.34 0.35 0.25
N ASN A 4 5.35 1.05 -0.30
CA ASN A 4 3.97 0.58 -0.31
C ASN A 4 3.67 -0.28 -1.52
N HIS A 5 2.80 -1.27 -1.32
CA HIS A 5 2.37 -2.17 -2.39
C HIS A 5 0.88 -2.05 -2.65
N THR A 6 0.51 -2.19 -3.91
CA THR A 6 -0.88 -2.40 -4.32
C THR A 6 -0.99 -3.74 -5.05
N TYR A 7 -1.66 -4.71 -4.44
CA TYR A 7 -1.89 -6.02 -5.04
C TYR A 7 -3.21 -6.05 -5.81
N VAL A 8 -3.13 -6.39 -7.08
CA VAL A 8 -4.26 -6.56 -8.01
C VAL A 8 -4.57 -8.04 -8.13
N HIS A 9 -5.60 -8.49 -7.45
CA HIS A 9 -6.05 -9.88 -7.45
C HIS A 9 -6.79 -10.26 -8.74
N ALA A 10 -6.88 -11.55 -9.04
CA ALA A 10 -7.57 -12.09 -10.22
C ALA A 10 -9.04 -11.66 -10.35
N LEU A 11 -9.72 -11.42 -9.22
CA LEU A 11 -11.11 -10.97 -9.15
C LEU A 11 -11.24 -9.47 -8.85
N ALA A 12 -10.25 -8.66 -9.21
CA ALA A 12 -10.36 -7.20 -9.13
C ALA A 12 -11.30 -6.66 -10.22
N ASP A 13 -12.13 -5.68 -9.87
CA ASP A 13 -12.88 -4.91 -10.88
C ASP A 13 -11.89 -4.09 -11.72
N PRO A 14 -11.88 -4.25 -13.05
CA PRO A 14 -10.88 -3.61 -13.90
C PRO A 14 -10.93 -2.08 -13.87
N ALA A 15 -12.11 -1.48 -13.78
CA ALA A 15 -12.25 -0.02 -13.78
C ALA A 15 -11.76 0.56 -12.46
N LYS A 16 -12.14 -0.04 -11.32
CA LYS A 16 -11.66 0.35 -10.00
C LYS A 16 -10.14 0.17 -9.90
N ALA A 17 -9.61 -0.99 -10.29
CA ALA A 17 -8.19 -1.28 -10.17
C ALA A 17 -7.32 -0.30 -10.96
N ARG A 18 -7.66 0.00 -12.21
CA ARG A 18 -6.96 1.00 -13.04
C ARG A 18 -6.97 2.38 -12.40
N ALA A 19 -8.14 2.84 -11.95
CA ALA A 19 -8.29 4.15 -11.33
C ALA A 19 -7.50 4.25 -10.01
N ILE A 20 -7.59 3.21 -9.16
CA ILE A 20 -6.91 3.19 -7.86
C ILE A 20 -5.40 3.15 -8.03
N VAL A 21 -4.86 2.26 -8.87
CA VAL A 21 -3.40 2.17 -9.08
C VAL A 21 -2.84 3.47 -9.66
N LEU A 22 -3.50 4.04 -10.67
CA LEU A 22 -3.07 5.32 -11.22
C LEU A 22 -3.07 6.44 -10.16
N ASN A 23 -4.12 6.53 -9.35
CA ASN A 23 -4.19 7.49 -8.25
C ASN A 23 -3.13 7.20 -7.18
N ALA A 24 -2.96 5.95 -6.78
CA ALA A 24 -2.03 5.54 -5.74
C ALA A 24 -0.58 5.91 -6.07
N LYS A 25 -0.19 5.89 -7.35
CA LYS A 25 1.16 6.32 -7.77
C LYS A 25 1.20 7.79 -8.18
N MET A 26 0.30 8.25 -9.03
CA MET A 26 0.48 9.49 -9.79
C MET A 26 -0.19 10.72 -9.17
N ARG A 27 -1.08 10.57 -8.17
CA ARG A 27 -1.68 11.73 -7.49
C ARG A 27 -0.60 12.63 -6.85
N ARG A 28 0.36 12.04 -6.14
CA ARG A 28 1.54 12.70 -5.57
C ARG A 28 2.65 11.66 -5.43
N THR A 29 3.66 11.75 -6.26
CA THR A 29 4.73 10.73 -6.36
C THR A 29 5.70 10.74 -5.17
N GLY A 30 5.94 11.93 -4.57
CA GLY A 30 6.93 12.12 -3.52
C GLY A 30 6.38 12.04 -2.08
N VAL A 31 5.20 11.45 -1.87
CA VAL A 31 4.66 11.25 -0.51
C VAL A 31 4.83 9.80 -0.06
N CYS A 32 4.99 9.60 1.24
CA CYS A 32 5.19 8.27 1.83
C CYS A 32 4.01 7.30 1.61
N GLY A 33 2.81 7.80 1.27
CA GLY A 33 1.63 7.02 0.91
C GLY A 33 1.58 6.59 -0.56
N ALA A 34 2.53 6.99 -1.41
CA ALA A 34 2.54 6.57 -2.81
C ALA A 34 2.85 5.07 -2.95
N THR A 35 2.18 4.39 -3.88
CA THR A 35 2.53 3.01 -4.23
C THR A 35 3.87 2.98 -4.95
N GLU A 36 4.80 2.15 -4.48
CA GLU A 36 6.10 1.94 -5.10
C GLU A 36 6.18 0.63 -5.88
N THR A 37 5.36 -0.36 -5.51
CA THR A 37 5.26 -1.63 -6.23
C THR A 37 3.81 -2.05 -6.44
N VAL A 38 3.47 -2.40 -7.68
CA VAL A 38 2.20 -3.03 -8.07
C VAL A 38 2.43 -4.51 -8.28
N LEU A 39 1.78 -5.34 -7.46
CA LEU A 39 1.77 -6.79 -7.60
C LEU A 39 0.53 -7.18 -8.40
N VAL A 40 0.67 -7.96 -9.46
CA VAL A 40 -0.45 -8.34 -10.34
C VAL A 40 -0.56 -9.86 -10.39
N ASP A 41 -1.75 -10.37 -10.12
CA ASP A 41 -2.03 -11.79 -10.28
C ASP A 41 -1.77 -12.23 -11.74
N ARG A 42 -1.03 -13.33 -11.92
CA ARG A 42 -0.68 -13.86 -13.25
C ARG A 42 -1.90 -14.15 -14.12
N ALA A 43 -3.03 -14.52 -13.49
CA ALA A 43 -4.28 -14.83 -14.19
C ALA A 43 -4.85 -13.62 -14.96
N VAL A 44 -4.54 -12.40 -14.52
CA VAL A 44 -5.03 -11.15 -15.14
C VAL A 44 -3.89 -10.26 -15.68
N LEU A 45 -2.67 -10.76 -15.70
CA LEU A 45 -1.51 -9.99 -16.14
C LEU A 45 -1.65 -9.47 -17.57
N GLU A 46 -2.01 -10.34 -18.52
CA GLU A 46 -2.12 -10.00 -19.95
C GLU A 46 -3.32 -9.11 -20.30
N THR A 47 -4.28 -9.00 -19.40
CA THR A 47 -5.47 -8.18 -19.57
C THR A 47 -5.41 -6.94 -18.69
N LEU A 48 -5.73 -7.07 -17.42
CA LEU A 48 -5.77 -5.95 -16.48
C LEU A 48 -4.36 -5.40 -16.16
N GLY A 49 -3.36 -6.27 -16.01
CA GLY A 49 -1.97 -5.84 -15.78
C GLY A 49 -1.44 -4.99 -16.94
N ARG A 50 -1.67 -5.42 -18.19
CA ARG A 50 -1.32 -4.65 -19.40
C ARG A 50 -2.04 -3.30 -19.43
N ALA A 51 -3.32 -3.25 -19.09
CA ALA A 51 -4.09 -2.01 -19.07
C ALA A 51 -3.57 -1.03 -18.01
N ILE A 52 -3.26 -1.51 -16.80
CA ILE A 52 -2.66 -0.71 -15.72
C ILE A 52 -1.29 -0.15 -16.15
N ALA A 53 -0.42 -1.00 -16.73
CA ALA A 53 0.88 -0.55 -17.22
C ALA A 53 0.74 0.53 -18.30
N ALA A 54 -0.22 0.36 -19.23
CA ALA A 54 -0.48 1.34 -20.27
C ALA A 54 -0.95 2.69 -19.70
N ASP A 55 -1.82 2.68 -18.67
CA ASP A 55 -2.30 3.90 -18.01
C ASP A 55 -1.15 4.64 -17.30
N LEU A 56 -0.30 3.91 -16.58
CA LEU A 56 0.87 4.47 -15.90
C LEU A 56 1.85 5.10 -16.89
N LEU A 57 2.17 4.38 -17.97
CA LEU A 57 3.06 4.89 -19.03
C LEU A 57 2.45 6.11 -19.74
N ALA A 58 1.14 6.12 -19.99
CA ALA A 58 0.45 7.26 -20.59
C ALA A 58 0.44 8.49 -19.68
N ALA A 59 0.44 8.28 -18.36
CA ALA A 59 0.54 9.34 -17.37
C ALA A 59 1.99 9.84 -17.13
N GLY A 60 2.97 9.32 -17.87
CA GLY A 60 4.38 9.71 -17.73
C GLY A 60 5.12 8.99 -16.60
N CYS A 61 4.57 7.90 -16.08
CA CYS A 61 5.25 7.07 -15.08
C CYS A 61 6.21 6.07 -15.77
N ALA A 62 7.44 6.01 -15.35
CA ALA A 62 8.36 4.95 -15.74
C ALA A 62 7.98 3.65 -15.01
N VAL A 63 7.76 2.58 -15.77
CA VAL A 63 7.43 1.26 -15.22
C VAL A 63 8.65 0.36 -15.30
N ARG A 64 9.02 -0.27 -14.18
CA ARG A 64 10.04 -1.31 -14.11
C ARG A 64 9.37 -2.64 -13.75
N GLY A 65 9.64 -3.68 -14.52
CA GLY A 65 8.92 -4.95 -14.37
C GLY A 65 9.84 -6.16 -14.24
N ASP A 66 9.32 -7.22 -13.60
CA ASP A 66 9.91 -8.54 -13.77
C ASP A 66 9.81 -8.99 -15.25
N ALA A 67 10.39 -10.12 -15.58
CA ALA A 67 10.43 -10.61 -16.98
C ALA A 67 9.03 -10.75 -17.60
N ALA A 68 8.01 -11.13 -16.81
CA ALA A 68 6.63 -11.29 -17.30
C ALA A 68 5.98 -9.94 -17.57
N VAL A 69 6.18 -8.96 -16.70
CA VAL A 69 5.66 -7.60 -16.88
C VAL A 69 6.41 -6.86 -17.99
N ALA A 70 7.72 -7.00 -18.07
CA ALA A 70 8.53 -6.38 -19.14
C ALA A 70 8.12 -6.85 -20.55
N ALA A 71 7.62 -8.07 -20.68
CA ALA A 71 7.09 -8.59 -21.93
C ALA A 71 5.76 -7.95 -22.39
N LEU A 72 5.08 -7.21 -21.50
CA LEU A 72 3.79 -6.58 -21.83
C LEU A 72 3.93 -5.38 -22.79
N ASP A 73 5.00 -4.59 -22.64
CA ASP A 73 5.22 -3.38 -23.46
C ASP A 73 6.73 -3.08 -23.55
N PRO A 74 7.28 -2.77 -24.72
CA PRO A 74 8.72 -2.51 -24.90
C PRO A 74 9.24 -1.27 -24.14
N ARG A 75 8.35 -0.40 -23.65
CA ARG A 75 8.70 0.76 -22.83
C ARG A 75 8.93 0.41 -21.35
N ILE A 76 8.54 -0.79 -20.92
CA ILE A 76 8.77 -1.26 -19.55
C ILE A 76 10.23 -1.72 -19.42
N ALA A 77 10.97 -1.08 -18.53
CA ALA A 77 12.35 -1.48 -18.24
C ALA A 77 12.37 -2.72 -17.32
N PRO A 78 13.37 -3.58 -17.43
CA PRO A 78 13.53 -4.66 -16.46
C PRO A 78 13.85 -4.10 -15.08
N ALA A 79 13.17 -4.62 -14.05
CA ALA A 79 13.46 -4.30 -12.66
C ALA A 79 14.69 -5.09 -12.18
N SER A 80 15.52 -4.45 -11.37
CA SER A 80 16.61 -5.07 -10.62
C SER A 80 16.14 -5.55 -9.24
N GLU A 81 16.95 -6.32 -8.53
CA GLU A 81 16.66 -6.71 -7.14
C GLU A 81 16.62 -5.51 -6.18
N GLU A 82 17.37 -4.46 -6.47
CA GLU A 82 17.39 -3.22 -5.70
C GLU A 82 16.07 -2.43 -5.87
N ASP A 83 15.47 -2.45 -7.05
CA ASP A 83 14.22 -1.76 -7.33
C ASP A 83 13.10 -2.21 -6.38
N TRP A 84 13.04 -3.50 -6.03
CA TRP A 84 12.03 -4.03 -5.11
C TRP A 84 12.14 -3.48 -3.67
N ARG A 85 13.25 -2.82 -3.34
CA ARG A 85 13.55 -2.24 -2.02
C ARG A 85 13.79 -0.74 -2.08
N THR A 86 13.48 -0.12 -3.21
CA THR A 86 13.70 1.32 -3.43
C THR A 86 12.38 2.08 -3.33
N GLU A 87 12.33 3.06 -2.44
CA GLU A 87 11.31 4.10 -2.43
C GLU A 87 11.75 5.17 -3.44
N HIS A 88 11.12 5.17 -4.62
CA HIS A 88 11.55 6.03 -5.74
C HIS A 88 11.23 7.50 -5.50
N LEU A 89 10.13 7.80 -4.80
CA LEU A 89 9.64 9.19 -4.55
C LEU A 89 9.47 10.02 -5.83
N ASP A 90 9.28 9.37 -6.95
CA ASP A 90 9.19 9.95 -8.29
C ASP A 90 8.14 9.21 -9.14
N ALA A 91 7.90 9.67 -10.36
CA ALA A 91 7.03 9.00 -11.33
C ALA A 91 7.70 7.71 -11.88
N ILE A 92 8.08 6.83 -10.97
CA ILE A 92 8.66 5.50 -11.22
C ILE A 92 7.92 4.49 -10.35
N VAL A 93 7.50 3.37 -10.92
CA VAL A 93 6.83 2.30 -10.19
C VAL A 93 7.33 0.93 -10.64
N ASN A 94 7.45 0.02 -9.68
CA ASN A 94 7.75 -1.38 -9.98
C ASN A 94 6.46 -2.16 -10.22
N MET A 95 6.48 -3.13 -11.12
CA MET A 95 5.37 -4.07 -11.34
C MET A 95 5.90 -5.50 -11.34
N LYS A 96 5.22 -6.40 -10.66
CA LYS A 96 5.62 -7.81 -10.56
C LYS A 96 4.41 -8.73 -10.70
N ALA A 97 4.59 -9.80 -11.48
CA ALA A 97 3.60 -10.86 -11.62
C ALA A 97 3.73 -11.85 -10.45
N VAL A 98 2.61 -12.11 -9.74
CA VAL A 98 2.54 -13.06 -8.63
C VAL A 98 1.53 -14.16 -8.91
N ALA A 99 1.72 -15.34 -8.31
CA ALA A 99 0.84 -16.49 -8.52
C ALA A 99 -0.51 -16.38 -7.76
N GLY A 100 -0.59 -15.44 -6.82
CA GLY A 100 -1.79 -15.23 -6.00
C GLY A 100 -1.49 -14.52 -4.68
N PRO A 101 -2.47 -14.49 -3.75
CA PRO A 101 -2.37 -13.74 -2.49
C PRO A 101 -1.16 -14.14 -1.64
N ASP A 102 -0.83 -15.42 -1.56
CA ASP A 102 0.28 -15.91 -0.72
C ASP A 102 1.63 -15.37 -1.21
N GLU A 103 1.88 -15.37 -2.52
CA GLU A 103 3.11 -14.80 -3.09
C GLU A 103 3.15 -13.27 -2.93
N ALA A 104 2.00 -12.59 -3.08
CA ALA A 104 1.89 -11.16 -2.86
C ALA A 104 2.23 -10.79 -1.40
N ILE A 105 1.63 -11.48 -0.43
CA ILE A 105 1.89 -11.27 1.00
C ILE A 105 3.34 -11.56 1.35
N ALA A 106 3.93 -12.64 0.79
CA ALA A 106 5.33 -12.97 1.01
C ALA A 106 6.27 -11.89 0.44
N HIS A 107 5.95 -11.34 -0.73
CA HIS A 107 6.73 -10.25 -1.32
C HIS A 107 6.65 -8.98 -0.46
N ILE A 108 5.45 -8.59 -0.01
CA ILE A 108 5.24 -7.45 0.88
C ILE A 108 6.05 -7.61 2.17
N ALA A 109 6.00 -8.79 2.78
CA ALA A 109 6.75 -9.07 4.01
C ALA A 109 8.27 -9.00 3.82
N ALA A 110 8.78 -9.39 2.63
CA ALA A 110 10.21 -9.41 2.33
C ALA A 110 10.77 -8.06 1.89
N CYS A 111 9.98 -7.23 1.20
CA CYS A 111 10.44 -6.00 0.55
C CYS A 111 9.85 -4.73 1.17
N GLY A 112 8.66 -4.80 1.77
CA GLY A 112 7.95 -3.65 2.33
C GLY A 112 8.57 -3.09 3.61
N THR A 113 8.15 -1.89 3.95
CA THR A 113 8.56 -1.16 5.18
C THR A 113 7.48 -1.15 6.25
N GLN A 114 6.43 -1.96 6.09
CA GLN A 114 5.28 -2.05 7.00
C GLN A 114 4.51 -0.72 7.12
N HIS A 115 4.53 0.10 6.10
CA HIS A 115 3.87 1.41 6.09
C HIS A 115 2.41 1.26 5.63
N THR A 116 2.16 1.07 4.34
CA THR A 116 0.81 1.01 3.78
C THR A 116 0.76 0.04 2.61
N ASP A 117 -0.14 -0.94 2.68
CA ASP A 117 -0.34 -1.90 1.60
C ASP A 117 -1.82 -2.06 1.29
N ALA A 118 -2.15 -2.34 0.03
CA ALA A 118 -3.52 -2.45 -0.44
C ALA A 118 -3.75 -3.71 -1.27
N ILE A 119 -4.97 -4.24 -1.18
CA ILE A 119 -5.48 -5.25 -2.10
C ILE A 119 -6.66 -4.70 -2.90
N LEU A 120 -6.71 -5.02 -4.19
CA LEU A 120 -7.82 -4.72 -5.09
C LEU A 120 -8.48 -6.04 -5.49
N THR A 121 -9.71 -6.27 -5.03
CA THR A 121 -10.49 -7.49 -5.29
C THR A 121 -11.96 -7.28 -4.99
N GLU A 122 -12.83 -8.00 -5.69
CA GLU A 122 -14.25 -8.10 -5.35
C GLU A 122 -14.54 -9.38 -4.53
N ASP A 123 -13.54 -10.22 -4.24
CA ASP A 123 -13.67 -11.36 -3.34
C ASP A 123 -13.41 -10.93 -1.89
N ALA A 124 -14.49 -10.84 -1.11
CA ALA A 124 -14.43 -10.42 0.28
C ALA A 124 -13.63 -11.38 1.17
N ALA A 125 -13.65 -12.69 0.89
CA ALA A 125 -12.90 -13.67 1.70
C ALA A 125 -11.39 -13.50 1.49
N VAL A 126 -10.96 -13.29 0.25
CA VAL A 126 -9.56 -13.00 -0.08
C VAL A 126 -9.12 -11.65 0.50
N ALA A 127 -10.00 -10.65 0.45
CA ALA A 127 -9.71 -9.34 1.03
C ALA A 127 -9.49 -9.42 2.55
N GLU A 128 -10.37 -10.09 3.28
CA GLU A 128 -10.27 -10.25 4.73
C GLU A 128 -9.03 -11.06 5.14
N ASP A 129 -8.68 -12.12 4.39
CA ASP A 129 -7.43 -12.87 4.61
C ASP A 129 -6.19 -11.98 4.42
N PHE A 130 -6.17 -11.18 3.36
CA PHE A 130 -5.09 -10.21 3.11
C PHE A 130 -4.98 -9.17 4.23
N LEU A 131 -6.11 -8.56 4.63
CA LEU A 131 -6.17 -7.57 5.71
C LEU A 131 -5.68 -8.15 7.05
N ALA A 132 -5.95 -9.42 7.33
CA ALA A 132 -5.52 -10.09 8.55
C ALA A 132 -4.03 -10.47 8.54
N ARG A 133 -3.46 -10.82 7.37
CA ARG A 133 -2.11 -11.39 7.26
C ARG A 133 -1.02 -10.36 6.95
N VAL A 134 -1.35 -9.27 6.27
CA VAL A 134 -0.39 -8.21 5.97
C VAL A 134 -0.15 -7.37 7.22
N ASP A 135 1.10 -7.36 7.67
CA ASP A 135 1.49 -6.68 8.91
C ASP A 135 2.04 -5.28 8.63
N SER A 136 1.20 -4.41 8.10
CA SER A 136 1.51 -2.99 7.86
C SER A 136 0.69 -2.08 8.77
N ALA A 137 1.18 -0.85 8.99
CA ALA A 137 0.49 0.13 9.84
C ALA A 137 -0.89 0.48 9.28
N ILE A 138 -1.03 0.48 7.95
CA ILE A 138 -2.27 0.73 7.24
C ILE A 138 -2.43 -0.36 6.19
N VAL A 139 -3.56 -1.07 6.20
CA VAL A 139 -3.89 -2.08 5.18
C VAL A 139 -5.26 -1.74 4.61
N LEU A 140 -5.35 -1.69 3.29
CA LEU A 140 -6.51 -1.16 2.58
C LEU A 140 -7.12 -2.21 1.65
N TRP A 141 -8.43 -2.18 1.55
CA TRP A 141 -9.19 -2.95 0.55
C TRP A 141 -9.90 -2.00 -0.39
N ASN A 142 -9.67 -2.14 -1.71
CA ASN A 142 -10.28 -1.33 -2.77
C ASN A 142 -10.15 0.19 -2.54
N ALA A 143 -9.02 0.62 -2.01
CA ALA A 143 -8.71 2.03 -1.80
C ALA A 143 -7.26 2.35 -2.19
N SER A 144 -7.02 3.59 -2.57
CA SER A 144 -5.68 4.10 -2.89
C SER A 144 -4.81 4.19 -1.63
N THR A 145 -3.55 3.80 -1.72
CA THR A 145 -2.57 3.97 -0.63
C THR A 145 -2.37 5.44 -0.25
N GLN A 146 -2.77 6.38 -1.11
CA GLN A 146 -2.76 7.83 -0.84
C GLN A 146 -3.76 8.27 0.24
N PHE A 147 -4.65 7.37 0.71
CA PHE A 147 -5.47 7.61 1.91
C PHE A 147 -4.68 7.44 3.21
N ALA A 148 -3.44 6.97 3.16
CA ALA A 148 -2.54 6.89 4.30
C ALA A 148 -2.15 8.29 4.79
N ASP A 149 -3.04 8.93 5.53
CA ASP A 149 -2.94 10.30 6.03
C ASP A 149 -3.83 10.45 7.26
N GLY A 150 -3.28 10.98 8.36
CA GLY A 150 -4.02 11.18 9.60
C GLY A 150 -5.18 12.16 9.46
N GLY A 151 -5.09 13.12 8.53
CA GLY A 151 -6.19 14.02 8.20
C GLY A 151 -7.36 13.28 7.55
N GLU A 152 -7.09 12.35 6.62
CA GLU A 152 -8.11 11.53 5.96
C GLU A 152 -8.80 10.57 6.94
N PHE A 153 -8.08 10.10 7.96
CA PHE A 153 -8.65 9.24 9.02
C PHE A 153 -9.33 10.02 10.16
N GLY A 154 -9.31 11.35 10.11
CA GLY A 154 -9.94 12.18 11.13
C GLY A 154 -9.13 12.31 12.43
N PHE A 155 -7.84 12.00 12.42
CA PHE A 155 -6.94 12.11 13.58
C PHE A 155 -6.38 13.54 13.75
N GLY A 156 -6.71 14.46 12.87
CA GLY A 156 -6.20 15.82 12.86
C GLY A 156 -4.83 15.92 12.18
N ALA A 157 -3.94 16.74 12.73
CA ALA A 157 -2.59 16.88 12.19
C ALA A 157 -1.73 15.64 12.45
N GLU A 158 -0.85 15.33 11.51
CA GLU A 158 0.08 14.20 11.55
C GLU A 158 1.51 14.74 11.43
N ILE A 159 2.43 14.21 12.25
CA ILE A 159 3.88 14.47 12.12
C ILE A 159 4.60 13.37 11.34
N GLY A 160 3.95 12.24 11.13
CA GLY A 160 4.46 11.09 10.40
C GLY A 160 3.66 9.83 10.67
N ILE A 161 4.01 8.75 9.97
CA ILE A 161 3.40 7.43 10.12
C ILE A 161 4.43 6.48 10.75
N ALA A 162 4.11 5.98 11.95
CA ALA A 162 4.94 5.02 12.66
C ALA A 162 4.65 3.59 12.18
N THR A 163 5.67 2.87 11.75
CA THR A 163 5.54 1.48 11.28
C THR A 163 5.86 0.44 12.36
N GLY A 164 6.61 0.84 13.39
CA GLY A 164 6.96 -0.02 14.51
C GLY A 164 5.78 -0.34 15.44
N LYS A 165 5.96 -1.33 16.32
CA LYS A 165 4.92 -1.81 17.25
C LYS A 165 5.22 -1.51 18.72
N LEU A 166 6.20 -0.66 19.00
CA LEU A 166 6.59 -0.37 20.39
C LEU A 166 5.61 0.61 21.06
N HIS A 167 5.15 1.59 20.32
CA HIS A 167 4.18 2.61 20.78
C HIS A 167 3.01 2.72 19.80
N ALA A 168 2.53 3.96 19.53
CA ALA A 168 1.53 4.20 18.50
C ALA A 168 2.02 3.71 17.14
N ARG A 169 1.13 3.09 16.38
CA ARG A 169 1.38 2.62 15.03
C ARG A 169 0.40 3.27 14.07
N GLY A 170 0.85 3.58 12.87
CA GLY A 170 0.09 4.37 11.90
C GLY A 170 0.32 5.87 12.05
N PRO A 171 -0.63 6.72 11.64
CA PRO A 171 -0.51 8.17 11.77
C PRO A 171 -0.29 8.61 13.21
N VAL A 172 0.73 9.42 13.44
CA VAL A 172 1.11 9.95 14.76
C VAL A 172 0.77 11.44 14.83
N GLY A 173 -0.17 11.79 15.65
CA GLY A 173 -0.63 13.14 15.88
C GLY A 173 -0.45 13.62 17.31
N ALA A 174 -1.19 14.63 17.72
CA ALA A 174 -1.09 15.23 19.05
C ALA A 174 -1.43 14.24 20.17
N ALA A 175 -2.41 13.37 19.97
CA ALA A 175 -2.84 12.39 20.97
C ALA A 175 -1.72 11.38 21.28
N GLU A 176 -1.05 10.85 20.25
CA GLU A 176 0.02 9.85 20.37
C GLU A 176 1.31 10.43 20.95
N LEU A 177 1.49 11.75 20.87
CA LEU A 177 2.66 12.45 21.39
C LEU A 177 2.48 12.94 22.83
N THR A 178 1.32 12.75 23.43
CA THR A 178 1.00 13.20 24.78
C THR A 178 0.84 12.03 25.74
N ALA A 179 1.04 12.30 27.02
CA ALA A 179 0.72 11.37 28.10
C ALA A 179 -0.49 11.89 28.90
N TYR A 180 -1.21 10.98 29.52
CA TYR A 180 -2.35 11.30 30.37
C TYR A 180 -2.09 10.91 31.82
N LYS A 181 -2.79 11.57 32.73
CA LYS A 181 -2.90 11.15 34.13
C LYS A 181 -4.37 10.92 34.49
N THR A 182 -4.64 9.91 35.27
CA THR A 182 -5.97 9.68 35.82
C THR A 182 -6.17 10.55 37.06
N VAL A 183 -7.25 11.32 37.08
CA VAL A 183 -7.63 12.12 38.23
C VAL A 183 -8.96 11.59 38.78
N VAL A 184 -8.94 11.12 40.01
CA VAL A 184 -10.13 10.64 40.72
C VAL A 184 -10.54 11.68 41.77
N ARG A 185 -11.80 12.11 41.69
CA ARG A 185 -12.45 12.96 42.73
C ARG A 185 -13.45 12.12 43.49
N GLY A 186 -13.03 11.62 44.64
CA GLY A 186 -13.92 10.79 45.49
C GLY A 186 -14.70 11.58 46.52
N SER A 187 -15.74 10.95 47.09
CA SER A 187 -16.55 11.43 48.17
C SER A 187 -16.57 10.49 49.40
N GLY A 188 -15.49 9.64 49.51
CA GLY A 188 -15.37 8.69 50.63
C GLY A 188 -15.48 7.21 50.21
N GLN A 189 -15.42 6.90 48.92
CA GLN A 189 -15.44 5.52 48.43
C GLN A 189 -14.22 4.75 48.95
N ILE A 190 -14.46 3.54 49.42
CA ILE A 190 -13.44 2.58 49.80
C ILE A 190 -13.46 1.38 48.85
N ARG A 191 -12.32 0.75 48.69
CA ARG A 191 -12.24 -0.52 47.96
C ARG A 191 -12.36 -1.67 48.99
N PRO A 192 -13.31 -2.64 48.78
CA PRO A 192 -13.47 -3.82 49.63
C PRO A 192 -12.27 -4.74 49.54
#